data_87ccd6ab152eaf723a80b1a644b0a3ef
#
_entry.id   87ccd6ab152eaf723a80b1a644b0a3ef
#
_cell.length_a   1.000
_cell.length_b   1.000
_cell.length_c   1.000
_cell.angle_alpha   90.00
_cell.angle_beta   90.00
_cell.angle_gamma   90.00
#
_symmetry.space_group_name_H-M   'P 1'
#
loop_
_entity.id
_entity.type
_entity.pdbx_description
1 polymer ?
#
loop_
_entity_poly.entity_id
_entity_poly.type
_entity_poly.pdbx_seq_one_letter_code
_entity_poly.pdbx_strand_id
1 'polypeptide(L)'
;MIRFTRAFAAIVAVPLAACAQVPPVDDTPAMGAGQCDASKLGDLIGKTATSALVADARTRSMSRTVRVIKPGMAVTMDYRTDRLNIDVTERNVVTAARCG
;
A
#
# COMPACT_ATOMS: atom_id res chain seq x y z
N MET A 1 -53.24 53.03 -24.75
CA MET A 1 -53.10 51.87 -23.83
C MET A 1 -51.78 51.28 -24.04
N ILE A 2 -50.85 51.53 -23.14
CA ILE A 2 -49.51 51.00 -23.21
C ILE A 2 -49.51 49.74 -22.40
N ARG A 3 -49.32 48.61 -23.07
CA ARG A 3 -49.16 47.33 -22.40
C ARG A 3 -47.68 47.11 -22.08
N PHE A 4 -47.37 47.28 -20.81
CA PHE A 4 -46.03 46.89 -20.32
C PHE A 4 -45.95 45.36 -20.24
N THR A 5 -45.24 44.79 -21.17
CA THR A 5 -44.89 43.40 -21.08
C THR A 5 -43.69 43.28 -20.12
N ARG A 6 -43.97 42.82 -18.93
CA ARG A 6 -42.92 42.52 -17.94
C ARG A 6 -42.19 41.29 -18.41
N ALA A 7 -40.99 41.49 -18.92
CA ALA A 7 -40.06 40.40 -19.12
C ALA A 7 -39.56 39.94 -17.75
N PHE A 8 -39.99 38.78 -17.35
CA PHE A 8 -39.38 38.10 -16.21
C PHE A 8 -38.05 37.55 -16.66
N ALA A 9 -36.98 38.19 -16.21
CA ALA A 9 -35.67 37.60 -16.32
C ALA A 9 -35.61 36.44 -15.34
N ALA A 10 -35.66 35.23 -15.85
CA ALA A 10 -35.43 34.06 -15.04
C ALA A 10 -33.94 34.03 -14.71
N ILE A 11 -33.61 34.35 -13.47
CA ILE A 11 -32.27 34.14 -12.96
C ILE A 11 -32.12 32.65 -12.71
N VAL A 12 -31.50 31.99 -13.64
CA VAL A 12 -31.08 30.60 -13.43
C VAL A 12 -29.90 30.65 -12.47
N ALA A 13 -30.20 30.43 -11.21
CA ALA A 13 -29.12 30.16 -10.25
C ALA A 13 -28.53 28.80 -10.56
N VAL A 14 -27.38 28.80 -11.17
CA VAL A 14 -26.60 27.56 -11.34
C VAL A 14 -26.00 27.23 -9.96
N PRO A 15 -26.41 26.15 -9.33
CA PRO A 15 -25.74 25.74 -8.10
C PRO A 15 -24.31 25.35 -8.46
N LEU A 16 -23.34 26.07 -7.96
CA LEU A 16 -21.95 25.66 -7.98
C LEU A 16 -21.80 24.47 -7.05
N ALA A 17 -22.12 23.29 -7.52
CA ALA A 17 -21.75 22.07 -6.86
C ALA A 17 -20.32 21.71 -7.25
N ALA A 18 -19.38 22.57 -6.95
CA ALA A 18 -17.96 22.29 -7.11
C ALA A 18 -17.42 21.77 -5.79
N CYS A 19 -17.94 20.67 -5.32
CA CYS A 19 -17.24 19.85 -4.38
C CYS A 19 -16.58 18.73 -5.16
N ALA A 20 -15.45 19.02 -5.77
CA ALA A 20 -14.47 17.99 -6.02
C ALA A 20 -14.00 17.54 -4.63
N GLN A 21 -14.77 16.72 -3.98
CA GLN A 21 -14.27 15.96 -2.86
C GLN A 21 -13.31 14.96 -3.46
N VAL A 22 -12.04 15.30 -3.40
CA VAL A 22 -11.02 14.29 -3.43
C VAL A 22 -11.44 13.31 -2.32
N PRO A 23 -11.75 12.03 -2.65
CA PRO A 23 -12.01 11.07 -1.59
C PRO A 23 -10.82 11.17 -0.65
N PRO A 24 -11.04 11.28 0.68
CA PRO A 24 -9.93 11.29 1.61
C PRO A 24 -9.05 10.12 1.24
N VAL A 25 -7.80 10.39 0.92
CA VAL A 25 -6.80 9.34 0.84
C VAL A 25 -6.92 8.67 2.19
N ASP A 26 -7.48 7.49 2.18
CA ASP A 26 -7.65 6.73 3.39
C ASP A 26 -6.25 6.29 3.81
N ASP A 27 -5.58 7.13 4.57
CA ASP A 27 -4.33 6.80 5.25
C ASP A 27 -4.59 5.81 6.40
N THR A 28 -5.81 5.28 6.45
CA THR A 28 -6.06 4.16 7.33
C THR A 28 -5.21 3.02 6.83
N PRO A 29 -4.16 2.62 7.55
CA PRO A 29 -3.40 1.44 7.16
C PRO A 29 -4.42 0.32 7.03
N ALA A 30 -4.41 -0.37 5.89
CA ALA A 30 -5.24 -1.55 5.70
C ALA A 30 -5.11 -2.41 6.96
N MET A 31 -6.22 -2.93 7.47
CA MET A 31 -6.23 -3.68 8.71
C MET A 31 -5.10 -4.70 8.71
N GLY A 32 -4.17 -4.56 9.66
CA GLY A 32 -2.96 -5.34 9.71
C GLY A 32 -1.74 -4.72 9.03
N ALA A 33 -1.88 -3.65 8.22
CA ALA A 33 -0.74 -2.96 7.64
C ALA A 33 0.12 -2.35 8.74
N GLY A 34 1.38 -2.74 8.78
CA GLY A 34 2.32 -2.32 9.82
C GLY A 34 2.53 -3.34 10.93
N GLN A 35 1.90 -4.53 10.84
CA GLN A 35 2.24 -5.68 11.68
C GLN A 35 2.59 -6.85 10.78
N CYS A 36 3.89 -7.19 10.72
CA CYS A 36 4.36 -8.29 9.91
C CYS A 36 3.92 -9.63 10.52
N ASP A 37 3.37 -10.50 9.67
CA ASP A 37 3.10 -11.90 9.99
C ASP A 37 3.75 -12.80 8.93
N ALA A 38 4.89 -13.39 9.27
CA ALA A 38 5.61 -14.28 8.38
C ALA A 38 5.09 -15.73 8.40
N SER A 39 4.14 -16.05 9.26
CA SER A 39 3.64 -17.44 9.41
C SER A 39 2.98 -17.99 8.15
N LYS A 40 2.47 -17.11 7.28
CA LYS A 40 1.79 -17.46 6.03
C LYS A 40 2.75 -17.61 4.84
N LEU A 41 4.05 -17.45 5.03
CA LEU A 41 5.02 -17.34 3.96
C LEU A 41 5.89 -18.59 3.78
N GLY A 42 5.56 -19.69 4.43
CA GLY A 42 6.32 -20.93 4.35
C GLY A 42 6.46 -21.50 2.94
N ASP A 43 5.51 -21.22 2.06
CA ASP A 43 5.52 -21.63 0.67
C ASP A 43 6.54 -20.88 -0.19
N LEU A 44 7.10 -19.79 0.29
CA LEU A 44 8.13 -19.02 -0.43
C LEU A 44 9.52 -19.67 -0.34
N ILE A 45 9.73 -20.52 0.65
CA ILE A 45 11.02 -21.19 0.83
C ILE A 45 11.36 -22.03 -0.41
N GLY A 46 12.53 -21.85 -0.96
CA GLY A 46 12.99 -22.55 -2.16
C GLY A 46 12.60 -21.88 -3.47
N LYS A 47 11.83 -20.80 -3.43
CA LYS A 47 11.46 -20.03 -4.62
C LYS A 47 12.46 -18.89 -4.85
N THR A 48 12.59 -18.47 -6.11
CA THR A 48 13.39 -17.31 -6.46
C THR A 48 12.71 -16.03 -6.00
N ALA A 49 13.46 -15.17 -5.31
CA ALA A 49 12.95 -13.89 -4.82
C ALA A 49 12.87 -12.86 -5.96
N THR A 50 11.92 -13.04 -6.85
CA THR A 50 11.60 -12.06 -7.90
C THR A 50 10.93 -10.84 -7.28
N SER A 51 10.91 -9.71 -8.00
CA SER A 51 10.20 -8.52 -7.52
C SER A 51 8.71 -8.79 -7.30
N ALA A 52 8.10 -9.63 -8.13
CA ALA A 52 6.71 -10.03 -7.98
C ALA A 52 6.49 -10.87 -6.71
N LEU A 53 7.38 -11.82 -6.43
CA LEU A 53 7.31 -12.63 -5.22
C LEU A 53 7.50 -11.77 -3.96
N VAL A 54 8.44 -10.85 -3.97
CA VAL A 54 8.69 -9.94 -2.85
C VAL A 54 7.48 -9.04 -2.59
N ALA A 55 6.87 -8.50 -3.64
CA ALA A 55 5.65 -7.69 -3.52
C ALA A 55 4.47 -8.51 -2.96
N ASP A 56 4.31 -9.74 -3.41
CA ASP A 56 3.29 -10.65 -2.90
C ASP A 56 3.53 -10.99 -1.42
N ALA A 57 4.76 -11.29 -1.06
CA ALA A 57 5.15 -11.57 0.31
C ALA A 57 4.86 -10.40 1.25
N ARG A 58 5.15 -9.18 0.79
CA ARG A 58 4.82 -7.97 1.53
C ARG A 58 3.33 -7.87 1.81
N THR A 59 2.51 -8.06 0.79
CA THR A 59 1.04 -7.99 0.92
C THR A 59 0.52 -9.10 1.84
N ARG A 60 0.97 -10.32 1.64
CA ARG A 60 0.51 -11.48 2.43
C ARG A 60 0.92 -11.40 3.89
N SER A 61 2.09 -10.85 4.18
CA SER A 61 2.58 -10.65 5.55
C SER A 61 2.02 -9.39 6.21
N MET A 62 1.28 -8.58 5.47
CA MET A 62 0.76 -7.28 5.93
C MET A 62 1.87 -6.32 6.39
N SER A 63 3.07 -6.49 5.88
CA SER A 63 4.22 -5.68 6.23
C SER A 63 4.20 -4.34 5.50
N ARG A 64 4.70 -3.32 6.15
CA ARG A 64 4.87 -2.01 5.55
C ARG A 64 6.10 -1.95 4.65
N THR A 65 7.16 -2.64 5.05
CA THR A 65 8.43 -2.69 4.33
C THR A 65 8.94 -4.12 4.21
N VAL A 66 9.78 -4.37 3.20
CA VAL A 66 10.47 -5.65 3.01
C VAL A 66 11.96 -5.40 2.84
N ARG A 67 12.77 -6.23 3.49
CA ARG A 67 14.21 -6.25 3.30
C ARG A 67 14.62 -7.62 2.79
N VAL A 68 15.24 -7.67 1.61
CA VAL A 68 15.83 -8.89 1.06
C VAL A 68 17.30 -8.96 1.50
N ILE A 69 17.65 -9.99 2.21
CA ILE A 69 18.97 -10.17 2.82
C ILE A 69 19.73 -11.25 2.07
N LYS A 70 20.82 -10.85 1.42
CA LYS A 70 21.76 -11.76 0.76
C LYS A 70 22.84 -12.21 1.74
N PRO A 71 23.52 -13.36 1.48
CA PRO A 71 24.64 -13.80 2.31
C PRO A 71 25.73 -12.73 2.42
N GLY A 72 26.21 -12.48 3.63
CA GLY A 72 27.23 -11.47 3.91
C GLY A 72 26.75 -10.01 3.87
N MET A 73 25.49 -9.77 3.61
CA MET A 73 24.92 -8.43 3.63
C MET A 73 24.87 -7.88 5.05
N ALA A 74 25.41 -6.69 5.25
CA ALA A 74 25.27 -6.00 6.52
C ALA A 74 23.83 -5.54 6.70
N VAL A 75 23.24 -5.84 7.86
CA VAL A 75 21.91 -5.44 8.22
C VAL A 75 21.94 -4.65 9.52
N THR A 76 21.02 -3.71 9.66
CA THR A 76 20.85 -2.97 10.91
C THR A 76 20.24 -3.89 11.97
N MET A 77 20.61 -3.67 13.23
CA MET A 77 20.15 -4.47 14.37
C MET A 77 18.83 -3.93 14.97
N ASP A 78 18.25 -2.92 14.36
CA ASP A 78 16.97 -2.36 14.77
C ASP A 78 15.82 -3.32 14.42
N TYR A 79 15.09 -3.72 15.42
CA TYR A 79 13.88 -4.52 15.26
C TYR A 79 12.70 -3.63 14.82
N ARG A 80 11.96 -4.09 13.80
CA ARG A 80 10.75 -3.41 13.34
C ARG A 80 9.59 -4.39 13.18
N THR A 81 8.51 -4.13 13.87
CA THR A 81 7.30 -4.98 13.80
C THR A 81 6.61 -4.93 12.44
N ASP A 82 6.89 -3.90 11.65
CA ASP A 82 6.28 -3.64 10.35
C ASP A 82 7.15 -4.08 9.17
N ARG A 83 8.29 -4.72 9.44
CA ARG A 83 9.24 -5.13 8.41
C ARG A 83 9.30 -6.64 8.24
N LEU A 84 9.17 -7.08 7.00
CA LEU A 84 9.45 -8.45 6.60
C LEU A 84 10.91 -8.56 6.15
N ASN A 85 11.62 -9.54 6.66
CA ASN A 85 12.96 -9.90 6.19
C ASN A 85 12.87 -11.21 5.41
N ILE A 86 13.38 -11.19 4.18
CA ILE A 86 13.47 -12.38 3.32
C ILE A 86 14.95 -12.70 3.15
N ASP A 87 15.40 -13.79 3.75
CA ASP A 87 16.75 -14.27 3.56
C ASP A 87 16.84 -15.09 2.27
N VAL A 88 17.83 -14.81 1.46
CA VAL A 88 18.04 -15.48 0.18
C VAL A 88 19.47 -16.00 0.06
N THR A 89 19.66 -16.99 -0.81
CA THR A 89 20.99 -17.48 -1.21
C THR A 89 21.65 -16.52 -2.21
N GLU A 90 22.90 -16.77 -2.54
CA GLU A 90 23.61 -16.05 -3.61
C GLU A 90 22.89 -16.15 -4.96
N ARG A 91 22.10 -17.20 -5.16
CA ARG A 91 21.27 -17.41 -6.34
C ARG A 91 19.90 -16.81 -6.23
N ASN A 92 19.67 -15.99 -5.20
CA ASN A 92 18.41 -15.31 -4.95
C ASN A 92 17.24 -16.27 -4.64
N VAL A 93 17.53 -17.41 -4.04
CA VAL A 93 16.52 -18.38 -3.59
C VAL A 93 16.19 -18.13 -2.13
N VAL A 94 14.90 -18.04 -1.82
CA VAL A 94 14.41 -17.78 -0.46
C VAL A 94 14.73 -18.96 0.46
N THR A 95 15.39 -18.67 1.58
CA THR A 95 15.70 -19.65 2.63
C THR A 95 14.91 -19.44 3.91
N ALA A 96 14.52 -18.21 4.19
CA ALA A 96 13.72 -17.88 5.35
C ALA A 96 12.92 -16.59 5.12
N ALA A 97 11.79 -16.48 5.79
CA ALA A 97 11.02 -15.25 5.87
C ALA A 97 10.66 -15.02 7.34
N ARG A 98 11.00 -13.85 7.86
CA ARG A 98 10.82 -13.52 9.27
C ARG A 98 10.52 -12.04 9.46
N CYS A 99 9.83 -11.71 10.52
CA CYS A 99 9.57 -10.33 10.91
C CYS A 99 10.70 -9.77 11.79
N GLY A 100 10.95 -8.49 11.66
CA GLY A 100 11.93 -7.84 12.53
C GLY A 100 12.82 -6.72 11.96
#